data_e41b2cc886fdf56dd86f10cef4e4cde4
#
_entry.id   e41b2cc886fdf56dd86f10cef4e4cde4
#
_cell.length_a   1.000
_cell.length_b   1.000
_cell.length_c   1.000
_cell.angle_alpha   90.00
_cell.angle_beta   90.00
_cell.angle_gamma   90.00
#
_symmetry.space_group_name_H-M   'P 1'
#
loop_
_entity.id
_entity.type
_entity.pdbx_description
1 polymer ?
#
loop_
_entity_poly.entity_id
_entity_poly.type
_entity_poly.pdbx_seq_one_letter_code
_entity_poly.pdbx_strand_id
1 'polypeptide(L)'
;MRFSHKLKKLADPRTLRSMKRHLGRVFLMRRLVFRVGPEQIINSIDRHGFKAIHDRHAVDDPGIEWPKYLDLRKWIRTNLLRVTELELDFGRRRRVLDIGSGAGYFLYICKWFGHDAVGLDIDEVPMYPEMTRMLGLKRVVWRVQAFVPLPDLGQRFDIITAFMICFNGHKSAELWGPAEWDFFLDDLSKHLTPHGRIWLEFNREFDGSFMNKELREFFRRRGARGEDGQVIFDHPPARATSRQLASA
;
A
#
# COMPACT_ATOMS: atom_id res chain seq x y z
N MET A 1 -7.61 -20.58 -20.77
CA MET A 1 -6.66 -20.75 -19.66
C MET A 1 -6.87 -19.79 -18.45
N ARG A 2 -7.38 -18.57 -18.63
CA ARG A 2 -7.55 -17.58 -17.51
C ARG A 2 -8.73 -17.86 -16.56
N PHE A 3 -9.74 -18.63 -16.95
CA PHE A 3 -10.97 -18.84 -16.14
C PHE A 3 -10.75 -19.85 -15.00
N SER A 4 -10.01 -20.92 -15.24
CA SER A 4 -9.70 -21.95 -14.24
C SER A 4 -8.79 -21.43 -13.10
N HIS A 5 -7.90 -20.50 -13.40
CA HIS A 5 -7.03 -19.87 -12.40
C HIS A 5 -7.81 -18.91 -11.49
N LYS A 6 -8.82 -18.21 -12.02
CA LYS A 6 -9.72 -17.35 -11.22
C LYS A 6 -10.62 -18.17 -10.30
N LEU A 7 -11.14 -19.31 -10.77
CA LEU A 7 -11.93 -20.24 -9.95
C LEU A 7 -11.10 -20.88 -8.83
N LYS A 8 -9.86 -21.29 -9.11
CA LYS A 8 -8.95 -21.79 -8.06
C LYS A 8 -8.63 -20.74 -7.00
N LYS A 9 -8.47 -19.47 -7.38
CA LYS A 9 -8.29 -18.36 -6.42
C LYS A 9 -9.55 -18.12 -5.56
N LEU A 10 -10.74 -18.24 -6.13
CA LEU A 10 -12.00 -18.10 -5.39
C LEU A 10 -12.28 -19.29 -4.45
N ALA A 11 -11.79 -20.47 -4.79
CA ALA A 11 -11.91 -21.68 -3.96
C ALA A 11 -10.83 -21.79 -2.87
N ASP A 12 -9.81 -20.92 -2.89
CA ASP A 12 -8.79 -20.89 -1.83
C ASP A 12 -9.44 -20.47 -0.50
N PRO A 13 -9.39 -21.32 0.55
CA PRO A 13 -9.97 -21.01 1.86
C PRO A 13 -9.45 -19.71 2.48
N ARG A 14 -8.24 -19.26 2.10
CA ARG A 14 -7.64 -18.02 2.55
C ARG A 14 -8.27 -16.81 1.86
N THR A 15 -8.55 -16.92 0.57
CA THR A 15 -9.29 -15.90 -0.22
C THR A 15 -10.72 -15.75 0.31
N LEU A 16 -11.40 -16.86 0.61
CA LEU A 16 -12.73 -16.87 1.21
C LEU A 16 -12.74 -16.25 2.63
N ARG A 17 -11.74 -16.55 3.44
CA ARG A 17 -11.60 -15.92 4.77
C ARG A 17 -11.33 -14.41 4.68
N SER A 18 -10.48 -13.99 3.76
CA SER A 18 -10.22 -12.57 3.49
C SER A 18 -11.50 -11.86 3.02
N MET A 19 -12.25 -12.45 2.09
CA MET A 19 -13.56 -11.93 1.66
C MET A 19 -14.58 -11.86 2.80
N LYS A 20 -14.69 -12.91 3.62
CA LYS A 20 -15.60 -12.91 4.79
C LYS A 20 -15.24 -11.84 5.81
N ARG A 21 -13.94 -11.62 6.07
CA ARG A 21 -13.49 -10.54 6.95
C ARG A 21 -13.78 -9.17 6.37
N HIS A 22 -13.54 -8.99 5.08
CA HIS A 22 -13.82 -7.75 4.38
C HIS A 22 -15.32 -7.42 4.41
N LEU A 23 -16.17 -8.40 4.06
CA LEU A 23 -17.62 -8.28 4.17
C LEU A 23 -18.08 -8.07 5.61
N GLY A 24 -17.47 -8.75 6.59
CA GLY A 24 -17.78 -8.58 8.02
C GLY A 24 -17.41 -7.18 8.52
N ARG A 25 -16.27 -6.63 8.13
CA ARG A 25 -15.89 -5.26 8.47
C ARG A 25 -16.82 -4.22 7.84
N VAL A 26 -17.11 -4.37 6.55
CA VAL A 26 -18.06 -3.51 5.83
C VAL A 26 -19.44 -3.55 6.49
N PHE A 27 -19.90 -4.73 6.92
CA PHE A 27 -21.19 -4.92 7.56
C PHE A 27 -21.23 -4.39 9.01
N LEU A 28 -20.20 -4.68 9.82
CA LEU A 28 -20.12 -4.21 11.22
C LEU A 28 -19.95 -2.69 11.32
N MET A 29 -19.29 -2.07 10.36
CA MET A 29 -19.09 -0.62 10.36
C MET A 29 -20.30 0.16 9.83
N ARG A 30 -21.41 -0.50 9.48
CA ARG A 30 -22.58 0.12 8.81
C ARG A 30 -22.21 0.98 7.59
N ARG A 31 -21.08 0.66 6.93
CA ARG A 31 -20.56 1.39 5.79
C ARG A 31 -20.71 0.56 4.53
N LEU A 32 -21.86 -0.08 4.36
CA LEU A 32 -22.21 -0.85 3.17
C LEU A 32 -22.33 0.02 1.92
N VAL A 33 -22.52 1.32 2.11
CA VAL A 33 -22.61 2.29 1.02
C VAL A 33 -21.39 3.17 1.13
N PHE A 34 -20.51 3.12 0.15
CA PHE A 34 -19.51 4.17 -0.02
C PHE A 34 -20.24 5.52 0.04
N ARG A 35 -19.83 6.43 0.90
CA ARG A 35 -20.35 7.80 0.90
C ARG A 35 -20.17 8.44 -0.48
N VAL A 36 -19.17 7.94 -1.21
CA VAL A 36 -18.81 8.32 -2.57
C VAL A 36 -18.66 7.07 -3.39
N GLY A 37 -19.38 6.99 -4.51
CA GLY A 37 -19.20 5.89 -5.47
C GLY A 37 -17.91 6.05 -6.28
N PRO A 38 -17.32 4.93 -6.75
CA PRO A 38 -16.12 4.99 -7.59
C PRO A 38 -16.29 5.88 -8.83
N GLU A 39 -17.48 5.95 -9.39
CA GLU A 39 -17.80 6.76 -10.58
C GLU A 39 -17.63 8.26 -10.36
N GLN A 40 -17.92 8.76 -9.15
CA GLN A 40 -17.71 10.17 -8.82
C GLN A 40 -16.22 10.54 -8.88
N ILE A 41 -15.37 9.65 -8.36
CA ILE A 41 -13.92 9.81 -8.39
C ILE A 41 -13.39 9.68 -9.82
N ILE A 42 -13.86 8.67 -10.58
CA ILE A 42 -13.49 8.46 -11.98
C ILE A 42 -13.86 9.66 -12.84
N ASN A 43 -15.04 10.26 -12.61
CA ASN A 43 -15.50 11.41 -13.36
C ASN A 43 -14.74 12.71 -13.05
N SER A 44 -13.99 12.76 -11.94
CA SER A 44 -13.11 13.88 -11.59
C SER A 44 -11.70 13.77 -12.18
N ILE A 45 -11.36 12.67 -12.84
CA ILE A 45 -10.07 12.48 -13.51
C ILE A 45 -10.12 13.08 -14.92
N ASP A 46 -9.03 13.74 -15.32
CA ASP A 46 -8.84 14.20 -16.68
C ASP A 46 -8.87 13.03 -17.68
N ARG A 47 -9.98 12.89 -18.38
CA ARG A 47 -10.18 11.78 -19.32
C ARG A 47 -9.29 11.88 -20.55
N HIS A 48 -8.97 13.09 -21.01
CA HIS A 48 -8.06 13.27 -22.15
C HIS A 48 -6.63 12.91 -21.78
N GLY A 49 -6.15 13.42 -20.66
CA GLY A 49 -4.84 13.08 -20.13
C GLY A 49 -4.70 11.59 -19.86
N PHE A 50 -5.71 10.97 -19.22
CA PHE A 50 -5.70 9.53 -18.99
C PHE A 50 -5.69 8.72 -20.30
N LYS A 51 -6.52 9.08 -21.28
CA LYS A 51 -6.54 8.42 -22.59
C LYS A 51 -5.18 8.51 -23.28
N ALA A 52 -4.54 9.66 -23.28
CA ALA A 52 -3.23 9.85 -23.88
C ALA A 52 -2.15 8.98 -23.23
N ILE A 53 -2.20 8.79 -21.91
CA ILE A 53 -1.31 7.87 -21.16
C ILE A 53 -1.65 6.42 -21.52
N HIS A 54 -2.93 6.07 -21.52
CA HIS A 54 -3.40 4.74 -21.89
C HIS A 54 -2.90 4.35 -23.29
N ASP A 55 -3.08 5.20 -24.28
CA ASP A 55 -2.70 4.92 -25.67
C ASP A 55 -1.17 4.70 -25.83
N ARG A 56 -0.34 5.35 -24.98
CA ARG A 56 1.12 5.16 -25.00
C ARG A 56 1.58 3.90 -24.28
N HIS A 57 0.88 3.49 -23.23
CA HIS A 57 1.35 2.47 -22.29
C HIS A 57 0.51 1.18 -22.30
N ALA A 58 -0.59 1.11 -23.04
CA ALA A 58 -1.40 -0.10 -23.19
C ALA A 58 -0.75 -1.07 -24.19
N VAL A 59 0.43 -1.58 -23.83
CA VAL A 59 1.14 -2.59 -24.60
C VAL A 59 0.70 -3.99 -24.24
N ASP A 60 0.50 -4.84 -25.24
CA ASP A 60 0.16 -6.27 -25.06
C ASP A 60 1.46 -7.10 -25.08
N ASP A 61 2.30 -6.90 -24.05
CA ASP A 61 3.51 -7.68 -23.81
C ASP A 61 3.37 -8.43 -22.50
N PRO A 62 3.43 -9.77 -22.49
CA PRO A 62 3.33 -10.58 -21.28
C PRO A 62 4.44 -10.32 -20.24
N GLY A 63 5.60 -9.81 -20.67
CA GLY A 63 6.72 -9.44 -19.80
C GLY A 63 6.54 -8.11 -19.09
N ILE A 64 5.54 -7.32 -19.50
CA ILE A 64 5.29 -5.98 -18.97
C ILE A 64 4.05 -6.00 -18.07
N GLU A 65 4.25 -5.74 -16.79
CA GLU A 65 3.15 -5.83 -15.80
C GLU A 65 2.37 -4.54 -15.58
N TRP A 66 2.93 -3.37 -15.86
CA TRP A 66 2.28 -2.09 -15.53
C TRP A 66 1.02 -1.74 -16.33
N PRO A 67 0.76 -2.27 -17.56
CA PRO A 67 -0.50 -1.99 -18.26
C PRO A 67 -1.74 -2.40 -17.47
N LYS A 68 -1.61 -3.33 -16.54
CA LYS A 68 -2.71 -3.70 -15.63
C LYS A 68 -3.26 -2.51 -14.81
N TYR A 69 -2.43 -1.47 -14.58
CA TYR A 69 -2.83 -0.27 -13.84
C TYR A 69 -3.63 0.73 -14.68
N LEU A 70 -3.78 0.49 -15.98
CA LEU A 70 -4.65 1.28 -16.86
C LEU A 70 -6.14 0.90 -16.75
N ASP A 71 -6.50 -0.13 -16.01
CA ASP A 71 -7.89 -0.40 -15.65
C ASP A 71 -8.34 0.54 -14.52
N LEU A 72 -8.72 1.76 -14.92
CA LEU A 72 -9.09 2.85 -14.02
C LEU A 72 -10.19 2.46 -13.03
N ARG A 73 -11.24 1.79 -13.52
CA ARG A 73 -12.39 1.37 -12.68
C ARG A 73 -11.98 0.39 -11.60
N LYS A 74 -11.18 -0.61 -11.96
CA LYS A 74 -10.66 -1.60 -11.03
C LYS A 74 -9.81 -0.95 -9.94
N TRP A 75 -8.87 -0.09 -10.33
CA TRP A 75 -7.91 0.48 -9.37
C TRP A 75 -8.53 1.57 -8.51
N ILE A 76 -9.45 2.39 -9.02
CA ILE A 76 -10.21 3.33 -8.18
C ILE A 76 -11.04 2.55 -7.15
N ARG A 77 -11.74 1.48 -7.54
CA ARG A 77 -12.51 0.66 -6.58
C ARG A 77 -11.61 0.01 -5.52
N THR A 78 -10.48 -0.57 -5.94
CA THR A 78 -9.53 -1.20 -5.01
C THR A 78 -9.00 -0.21 -3.99
N ASN A 79 -8.57 0.96 -4.45
CA ASN A 79 -7.98 1.96 -3.56
C ASN A 79 -9.03 2.73 -2.74
N LEU A 80 -10.26 2.86 -3.22
CA LEU A 80 -11.37 3.39 -2.42
C LEU A 80 -11.68 2.48 -1.21
N LEU A 81 -11.60 1.15 -1.38
CA LEU A 81 -11.70 0.22 -0.26
C LEU A 81 -10.59 0.45 0.78
N ARG A 82 -9.34 0.62 0.33
CA ARG A 82 -8.20 0.95 1.22
C ARG A 82 -8.42 2.25 1.99
N VAL A 83 -8.88 3.29 1.29
CA VAL A 83 -9.23 4.58 1.91
C VAL A 83 -10.31 4.41 2.97
N THR A 84 -11.35 3.62 2.70
CA THR A 84 -12.43 3.33 3.67
C THR A 84 -11.92 2.49 4.84
N GLU A 85 -11.06 1.49 4.62
CA GLU A 85 -10.46 0.68 5.69
C GLU A 85 -9.57 1.51 6.63
N LEU A 86 -8.89 2.51 6.07
CA LEU A 86 -8.06 3.47 6.82
C LEU A 86 -8.85 4.61 7.44
N GLU A 87 -10.18 4.64 7.23
CA GLU A 87 -11.06 5.71 7.71
C GLU A 87 -10.69 7.10 7.19
N LEU A 88 -10.20 7.14 5.93
CA LEU A 88 -9.83 8.36 5.23
C LEU A 88 -10.97 8.95 4.37
N ASP A 89 -12.12 8.27 4.29
CA ASP A 89 -13.33 8.74 3.60
C ASP A 89 -14.16 9.73 4.44
N PHE A 90 -13.74 10.01 5.68
CA PHE A 90 -14.40 10.96 6.58
C PHE A 90 -13.44 11.47 7.68
N GLY A 91 -13.90 12.47 8.42
CA GLY A 91 -13.16 13.01 9.54
C GLY A 91 -12.23 14.17 9.16
N ARG A 92 -11.24 14.44 10.02
CA ARG A 92 -10.31 15.56 9.82
C ARG A 92 -9.31 15.28 8.71
N ARG A 93 -8.81 16.34 8.10
CA ARG A 93 -7.67 16.26 7.17
C ARG A 93 -6.47 15.54 7.82
N ARG A 94 -5.85 14.64 7.08
CA ARG A 94 -4.66 13.86 7.47
C ARG A 94 -3.52 14.11 6.51
N ARG A 95 -2.29 13.96 6.99
CA ARG A 95 -1.09 13.88 6.18
C ARG A 95 -0.78 12.40 5.93
N VAL A 96 -0.73 12.01 4.68
CA VAL A 96 -0.59 10.61 4.25
C VAL A 96 0.67 10.46 3.41
N LEU A 97 1.53 9.50 3.77
CA LEU A 97 2.65 9.05 2.93
C LEU A 97 2.30 7.66 2.40
N ASP A 98 2.46 7.46 1.10
CA ASP A 98 2.31 6.15 0.46
C ASP A 98 3.63 5.73 -0.19
N ILE A 99 4.27 4.69 0.34
CA ILE A 99 5.55 4.16 -0.11
C ILE A 99 5.28 3.06 -1.14
N GLY A 100 5.88 3.19 -2.33
CA GLY A 100 5.54 2.37 -3.49
C GLY A 100 4.19 2.78 -4.09
N SER A 101 4.00 4.09 -4.27
CA SER A 101 2.70 4.68 -4.64
C SER A 101 2.22 4.32 -6.06
N GLY A 102 3.10 3.80 -6.93
CA GLY A 102 2.78 3.35 -8.27
C GLY A 102 2.09 4.42 -9.12
N ALA A 103 0.98 4.06 -9.74
CA ALA A 103 0.17 4.98 -10.55
C ALA A 103 -0.58 6.06 -9.74
N GLY A 104 -0.48 6.07 -8.42
CA GLY A 104 -0.96 7.14 -7.54
C GLY A 104 -2.46 7.12 -7.22
N TYR A 105 -3.21 6.10 -7.55
CA TYR A 105 -4.66 6.06 -7.34
C TYR A 105 -5.08 6.20 -5.87
N PHE A 106 -4.36 5.57 -4.96
CA PHE A 106 -4.63 5.71 -3.52
C PHE A 106 -4.46 7.17 -3.06
N LEU A 107 -3.36 7.79 -3.45
CA LEU A 107 -3.07 9.19 -3.12
C LEU A 107 -4.10 10.14 -3.73
N TYR A 108 -4.54 9.86 -4.98
CA TYR A 108 -5.56 10.66 -5.64
C TYR A 108 -6.87 10.64 -4.87
N ILE A 109 -7.30 9.48 -4.40
CA ILE A 109 -8.51 9.33 -3.60
C ILE A 109 -8.34 10.03 -2.24
N CYS A 110 -7.19 9.90 -1.59
CA CYS A 110 -6.88 10.64 -0.37
C CYS A 110 -7.00 12.17 -0.60
N LYS A 111 -6.40 12.69 -1.68
CA LYS A 111 -6.50 14.09 -2.07
C LYS A 111 -7.95 14.51 -2.35
N TRP A 112 -8.72 13.65 -3.03
CA TRP A 112 -10.13 13.88 -3.33
C TRP A 112 -10.98 14.06 -2.06
N PHE A 113 -10.66 13.32 -0.97
CA PHE A 113 -11.25 13.50 0.37
C PHE A 113 -10.62 14.65 1.17
N GLY A 114 -9.72 15.45 0.60
CA GLY A 114 -9.14 16.63 1.23
C GLY A 114 -7.91 16.38 2.09
N HIS A 115 -7.29 15.19 2.01
CA HIS A 115 -6.05 14.88 2.71
C HIS A 115 -4.84 15.48 1.99
N ASP A 116 -3.75 15.71 2.74
CA ASP A 116 -2.44 16.03 2.18
C ASP A 116 -1.67 14.72 1.94
N ALA A 117 -1.53 14.34 0.68
CA ALA A 117 -0.99 13.04 0.30
C ALA A 117 0.29 13.19 -0.51
N VAL A 118 1.32 12.45 -0.11
CA VAL A 118 2.64 12.40 -0.75
C VAL A 118 2.96 10.96 -1.10
N GLY A 119 3.43 10.72 -2.33
CA GLY A 119 3.92 9.44 -2.79
C GLY A 119 5.44 9.36 -2.72
N LEU A 120 5.97 8.19 -2.42
CA LEU A 120 7.38 7.86 -2.58
C LEU A 120 7.47 6.63 -3.46
N ASP A 121 8.22 6.72 -4.56
CA ASP A 121 8.38 5.62 -5.51
C ASP A 121 9.64 5.79 -6.35
N ILE A 122 10.01 4.75 -7.07
CA ILE A 122 11.11 4.75 -8.05
C ILE A 122 10.62 5.21 -9.43
N ASP A 123 11.53 5.64 -10.30
CA ASP A 123 11.22 6.10 -11.67
C ASP A 123 11.44 5.03 -12.76
N GLU A 124 11.36 3.75 -12.39
CA GLU A 124 11.63 2.65 -13.34
C GLU A 124 10.46 2.30 -14.25
N VAL A 125 9.25 2.67 -13.88
CA VAL A 125 8.05 2.47 -14.69
C VAL A 125 7.64 3.79 -15.33
N PRO A 126 7.85 3.99 -16.63
CA PRO A 126 7.63 5.30 -17.29
C PRO A 126 6.21 5.85 -17.13
N MET A 127 5.22 4.98 -17.01
CA MET A 127 3.82 5.36 -16.82
C MET A 127 3.56 6.05 -15.48
N TYR A 128 4.28 5.71 -14.40
CA TYR A 128 3.98 6.23 -13.06
C TYR A 128 4.21 7.73 -12.89
N PRO A 129 5.33 8.31 -13.36
CA PRO A 129 5.50 9.76 -13.36
C PRO A 129 4.42 10.51 -14.16
N GLU A 130 4.01 9.96 -15.30
CA GLU A 130 2.97 10.57 -16.11
C GLU A 130 1.60 10.54 -15.42
N MET A 131 1.23 9.38 -14.85
CA MET A 131 0.00 9.23 -14.09
C MET A 131 -0.04 10.16 -12.88
N THR A 132 1.01 10.18 -12.05
CA THR A 132 1.05 11.02 -10.86
C THR A 132 1.02 12.51 -11.18
N ARG A 133 1.66 12.93 -12.29
CA ARG A 133 1.59 14.31 -12.79
C ARG A 133 0.17 14.67 -13.27
N MET A 134 -0.44 13.82 -14.09
CA MET A 134 -1.82 14.01 -14.59
C MET A 134 -2.83 14.10 -13.43
N LEU A 135 -2.65 13.27 -12.38
CA LEU A 135 -3.47 13.29 -11.18
C LEU A 135 -3.14 14.46 -10.22
N GLY A 136 -2.12 15.27 -10.55
CA GLY A 136 -1.69 16.43 -9.76
C GLY A 136 -1.21 16.05 -8.36
N LEU A 137 -0.43 14.97 -8.25
CA LEU A 137 0.06 14.43 -6.99
C LEU A 137 1.49 14.88 -6.68
N LYS A 138 1.78 15.04 -5.39
CA LYS A 138 3.14 15.20 -4.90
C LYS A 138 3.82 13.84 -4.87
N ARG A 139 5.01 13.73 -5.46
CA ARG A 139 5.79 12.50 -5.53
C ARG A 139 7.27 12.80 -5.26
N VAL A 140 7.87 11.97 -4.42
CA VAL A 140 9.33 11.95 -4.16
C VAL A 140 9.88 10.70 -4.85
N VAL A 141 10.92 10.88 -5.68
CA VAL A 141 11.61 9.77 -6.30
C VAL A 141 12.67 9.26 -5.33
N TRP A 142 12.49 8.05 -4.84
CA TRP A 142 13.39 7.42 -3.88
C TRP A 142 13.28 5.90 -3.92
N ARG A 143 14.42 5.22 -3.90
CA ARG A 143 14.50 3.76 -3.76
C ARG A 143 14.65 3.39 -2.29
N VAL A 144 13.66 2.70 -1.74
CA VAL A 144 13.77 2.10 -0.41
C VAL A 144 14.76 0.94 -0.46
N GLN A 145 15.75 0.95 0.45
CA GLN A 145 16.80 -0.07 0.55
C GLN A 145 17.02 -0.45 2.02
N ALA A 146 17.53 -1.65 2.23
CA ALA A 146 17.90 -2.13 3.56
C ALA A 146 18.94 -1.18 4.19
N PHE A 147 18.72 -0.81 5.46
CA PHE A 147 19.62 0.04 6.25
C PHE A 147 19.89 1.44 5.68
N VAL A 148 19.09 1.89 4.72
CA VAL A 148 19.16 3.25 4.19
C VAL A 148 17.93 4.02 4.66
N PRO A 149 18.09 5.16 5.36
CA PRO A 149 16.97 5.94 5.84
C PRO A 149 16.21 6.58 4.68
N LEU A 150 14.92 6.85 4.87
CA LEU A 150 14.13 7.64 3.93
C LEU A 150 14.69 9.09 3.85
N PRO A 151 14.47 9.79 2.73
CA PRO A 151 14.88 11.19 2.61
C PRO A 151 14.08 12.08 3.56
N ASP A 152 14.56 13.28 3.81
CA ASP A 152 13.75 14.29 4.50
C ASP A 152 12.52 14.63 3.64
N LEU A 153 11.34 14.37 4.18
CA LEU A 153 10.06 14.62 3.52
C LEU A 153 9.43 15.96 3.93
N GLY A 154 10.17 16.79 4.69
CA GLY A 154 9.77 18.13 5.11
C GLY A 154 8.58 18.16 6.08
N GLN A 155 8.01 17.03 6.46
CA GLN A 155 6.88 16.94 7.38
C GLN A 155 6.74 15.55 8.01
N ARG A 156 5.95 15.50 9.09
CA ARG A 156 5.53 14.23 9.68
C ARG A 156 4.13 13.86 9.23
N PHE A 157 3.84 12.55 9.14
CA PHE A 157 2.62 11.99 8.62
C PHE A 157 1.74 11.39 9.71
N ASP A 158 0.43 11.52 9.53
CA ASP A 158 -0.56 10.88 10.40
C ASP A 158 -0.77 9.41 10.02
N ILE A 159 -0.48 9.08 8.76
CA ILE A 159 -0.59 7.71 8.23
C ILE A 159 0.54 7.50 7.21
N ILE A 160 1.26 6.38 7.38
CA ILE A 160 2.20 5.87 6.39
C ILE A 160 1.65 4.54 5.89
N THR A 161 1.58 4.39 4.57
CA THR A 161 1.12 3.17 3.91
C THR A 161 2.19 2.62 2.98
N ALA A 162 2.20 1.31 2.79
CA ALA A 162 2.89 0.63 1.71
C ALA A 162 2.06 -0.58 1.28
N PHE A 163 1.52 -0.54 0.07
CA PHE A 163 0.64 -1.59 -0.43
C PHE A 163 1.36 -2.48 -1.44
N MET A 164 1.22 -3.80 -1.26
CA MET A 164 1.83 -4.78 -2.17
C MET A 164 3.35 -4.59 -2.28
N ILE A 165 4.01 -4.62 -1.13
CA ILE A 165 5.44 -4.30 -0.96
C ILE A 165 6.32 -5.20 -1.84
N CYS A 166 7.25 -4.57 -2.58
CA CYS A 166 8.28 -5.27 -3.37
C CYS A 166 9.70 -4.83 -2.98
N PHE A 167 9.89 -3.68 -2.33
CA PHE A 167 11.20 -3.12 -1.99
C PHE A 167 11.98 -3.92 -0.94
N ASN A 168 11.33 -4.85 -0.27
CA ASN A 168 11.90 -5.72 0.75
C ASN A 168 12.65 -6.96 0.20
N GLY A 169 13.07 -6.94 -1.05
CA GLY A 169 13.65 -8.12 -1.72
C GLY A 169 12.59 -9.18 -2.05
N HIS A 170 11.36 -8.77 -2.28
CA HIS A 170 10.25 -9.66 -2.64
C HIS A 170 10.64 -10.63 -3.76
N LYS A 171 10.41 -11.92 -3.53
CA LYS A 171 10.76 -13.01 -4.45
C LYS A 171 12.23 -13.04 -4.86
N SER A 172 13.13 -12.78 -3.92
CA SER A 172 14.55 -12.90 -4.13
C SER A 172 15.25 -13.55 -2.94
N ALA A 173 16.53 -13.85 -3.09
CA ALA A 173 17.39 -14.34 -1.99
C ALA A 173 17.70 -13.24 -0.96
N GLU A 174 17.43 -11.98 -1.29
CA GLU A 174 17.69 -10.81 -0.46
C GLU A 174 16.44 -10.35 0.30
N LEU A 175 15.47 -11.24 0.50
CA LEU A 175 14.25 -10.93 1.25
C LEU A 175 14.60 -10.47 2.67
N TRP A 176 14.08 -9.31 3.04
CA TRP A 176 14.35 -8.68 4.34
C TRP A 176 13.92 -9.56 5.51
N GLY A 177 14.84 -9.73 6.45
CA GLY A 177 14.62 -10.34 7.75
C GLY A 177 14.27 -9.30 8.82
N PRO A 178 14.27 -9.74 10.10
CA PRO A 178 13.96 -8.87 11.23
C PRO A 178 14.86 -7.63 11.36
N ALA A 179 16.15 -7.72 11.01
CA ALA A 179 17.10 -6.62 11.19
C ALA A 179 16.81 -5.45 10.23
N GLU A 180 16.56 -5.75 8.95
CA GLU A 180 16.20 -4.75 7.93
C GLU A 180 14.87 -4.08 8.27
N TRP A 181 13.89 -4.88 8.68
CA TRP A 181 12.58 -4.37 9.10
C TRP A 181 12.65 -3.55 10.39
N ASP A 182 13.53 -3.92 11.34
CA ASP A 182 13.75 -3.15 12.57
C ASP A 182 14.26 -1.76 12.26
N PHE A 183 15.32 -1.67 11.45
CA PHE A 183 15.85 -0.41 10.97
C PHE A 183 14.77 0.44 10.25
N PHE A 184 14.03 -0.18 9.33
CA PHE A 184 13.01 0.53 8.54
C PHE A 184 11.86 1.04 9.40
N LEU A 185 11.38 0.26 10.37
CA LEU A 185 10.32 0.69 11.29
C LEU A 185 10.78 1.83 12.20
N ASP A 186 12.02 1.79 12.67
CA ASP A 186 12.60 2.88 13.47
C ASP A 186 12.74 4.15 12.64
N ASP A 187 13.09 4.02 11.36
CA ASP A 187 13.16 5.16 10.45
C ASP A 187 11.77 5.71 10.14
N LEU A 188 10.80 4.86 9.80
CA LEU A 188 9.40 5.27 9.61
C LEU A 188 8.85 6.04 10.82
N SER A 189 9.24 5.63 12.04
CA SER A 189 8.80 6.29 13.27
C SER A 189 9.23 7.74 13.37
N LYS A 190 10.35 8.14 12.75
CA LYS A 190 10.82 9.53 12.71
C LYS A 190 9.92 10.40 11.82
N HIS A 191 9.30 9.79 10.81
CA HIS A 191 8.40 10.44 9.87
C HIS A 191 6.93 10.47 10.34
N LEU A 192 6.60 9.82 11.46
CA LEU A 192 5.25 9.82 12.03
C LEU A 192 5.00 10.98 12.99
N THR A 193 3.76 11.43 13.05
CA THR A 193 3.25 12.21 14.19
C THR A 193 3.17 11.32 15.43
N PRO A 194 3.07 11.90 16.67
CA PRO A 194 2.98 11.11 17.90
C PRO A 194 1.84 10.08 17.93
N HIS A 195 0.77 10.31 17.16
CA HIS A 195 -0.38 9.41 17.02
C HIS A 195 -0.48 8.82 15.61
N GLY A 196 0.64 8.81 14.87
CA GLY A 196 0.68 8.31 13.53
C GLY A 196 0.55 6.78 13.48
N ARG A 197 0.01 6.28 12.38
CA ARG A 197 -0.23 4.85 12.14
C ARG A 197 0.56 4.39 10.92
N ILE A 198 0.94 3.10 10.90
CA ILE A 198 1.54 2.46 9.74
C ILE A 198 0.63 1.33 9.27
N TRP A 199 0.47 1.20 7.95
CA TRP A 199 -0.23 0.11 7.31
C TRP A 199 0.59 -0.46 6.17
N LEU A 200 1.02 -1.71 6.33
CA LEU A 200 1.82 -2.42 5.34
C LEU A 200 1.01 -3.61 4.79
N GLU A 201 1.02 -3.80 3.48
CA GLU A 201 0.49 -5.00 2.81
C GLU A 201 1.60 -5.68 2.03
N PHE A 202 1.88 -6.92 2.36
CA PHE A 202 2.89 -7.74 1.71
C PHE A 202 2.35 -8.44 0.47
N ASN A 203 3.20 -8.60 -0.53
CA ASN A 203 2.97 -9.52 -1.62
C ASN A 203 3.18 -10.97 -1.17
N ARG A 204 2.65 -11.93 -1.95
CA ARG A 204 2.92 -13.36 -1.73
C ARG A 204 4.27 -13.73 -2.31
N GLU A 205 5.07 -14.39 -1.51
CA GLU A 205 6.34 -14.99 -1.93
C GLU A 205 6.12 -16.21 -2.85
N PHE A 206 7.18 -16.83 -3.36
CA PHE A 206 7.10 -17.97 -4.28
C PHE A 206 6.34 -19.17 -3.68
N ASP A 207 6.46 -19.39 -2.39
CA ASP A 207 5.77 -20.47 -1.65
C ASP A 207 4.29 -20.13 -1.34
N GLY A 208 3.83 -18.96 -1.76
CA GLY A 208 2.48 -18.45 -1.52
C GLY A 208 2.26 -17.88 -0.12
N SER A 209 3.26 -17.87 0.75
CA SER A 209 3.21 -17.17 2.03
C SER A 209 3.36 -15.65 1.83
N PHE A 210 3.04 -14.85 2.85
CA PHE A 210 3.32 -13.42 2.85
C PHE A 210 4.59 -13.09 3.64
N MET A 211 4.93 -13.92 4.60
CA MET A 211 6.10 -13.84 5.45
C MET A 211 6.30 -15.16 6.21
N ASN A 212 7.51 -15.44 6.62
CA ASN A 212 7.82 -16.58 7.47
C ASN A 212 7.34 -16.37 8.92
N LYS A 213 7.48 -17.42 9.76
CA LYS A 213 7.04 -17.39 11.17
C LYS A 213 7.85 -16.38 11.98
N GLU A 214 9.16 -16.33 11.77
CA GLU A 214 10.07 -15.44 12.48
C GLU A 214 9.71 -13.97 12.29
N LEU A 215 9.52 -13.55 11.03
CA LEU A 215 9.14 -12.17 10.69
C LEU A 215 7.77 -11.81 11.26
N ARG A 216 6.82 -12.74 11.27
CA ARG A 216 5.51 -12.53 11.88
C ARG A 216 5.60 -12.29 13.38
N GLU A 217 6.43 -13.08 14.08
CA GLU A 217 6.68 -12.92 15.50
C GLU A 217 7.42 -11.62 15.81
N PHE A 218 8.37 -11.24 14.95
CA PHE A 218 9.05 -9.95 15.03
C PHE A 218 8.05 -8.79 14.98
N PHE A 219 7.20 -8.70 13.96
CA PHE A 219 6.21 -7.62 13.86
C PHE A 219 5.27 -7.57 15.07
N ARG A 220 4.84 -8.74 15.56
CA ARG A 220 4.00 -8.82 16.76
C ARG A 220 4.73 -8.28 18.00
N ARG A 221 6.00 -8.62 18.21
CA ARG A 221 6.83 -8.07 19.30
C ARG A 221 7.02 -6.57 19.21
N ARG A 222 7.07 -6.01 17.99
CA ARG A 222 7.13 -4.57 17.75
C ARG A 222 5.78 -3.86 17.95
N GLY A 223 4.72 -4.59 18.32
CA GLY A 223 3.38 -4.05 18.59
C GLY A 223 2.45 -4.03 17.38
N ALA A 224 2.80 -4.70 16.29
CA ALA A 224 1.91 -4.79 15.15
C ALA A 224 0.73 -5.74 15.41
N ARG A 225 -0.40 -5.42 14.81
CA ARG A 225 -1.52 -6.33 14.57
C ARG A 225 -1.68 -6.57 13.06
N GLY A 226 -2.47 -7.54 12.70
CA GLY A 226 -2.80 -7.88 11.30
C GLY A 226 -2.67 -9.37 11.05
N GLU A 227 -3.18 -9.79 9.91
CA GLU A 227 -3.17 -11.17 9.45
C GLU A 227 -3.08 -11.19 7.91
N ASP A 228 -2.71 -12.35 7.34
CA ASP A 228 -2.73 -12.59 5.89
C ASP A 228 -1.99 -11.53 5.06
N GLY A 229 -0.78 -11.18 5.48
CA GLY A 229 0.07 -10.23 4.77
C GLY A 229 -0.15 -8.76 5.14
N GLN A 230 -1.03 -8.46 6.07
CA GLN A 230 -1.18 -7.12 6.63
C GLN A 230 -0.39 -6.98 7.93
N VAL A 231 0.33 -5.87 8.07
CA VAL A 231 1.04 -5.46 9.29
C VAL A 231 0.62 -4.03 9.61
N ILE A 232 -0.02 -3.84 10.76
CA ILE A 232 -0.65 -2.58 11.14
C ILE A 232 -0.14 -2.15 12.50
N PHE A 233 0.36 -0.93 12.57
CA PHE A 233 0.71 -0.25 13.82
C PHE A 233 -0.28 0.89 14.04
N ASP A 234 -1.08 0.82 15.08
CA ASP A 234 -2.05 1.87 15.45
C ASP A 234 -1.38 3.07 16.16
N HIS A 235 -0.13 2.90 16.56
CA HIS A 235 0.77 3.91 17.12
C HIS A 235 2.18 3.68 16.54
N PRO A 236 3.10 4.66 16.65
CA PRO A 236 4.48 4.43 16.24
C PRO A 236 5.04 3.15 16.85
N PRO A 237 5.77 2.33 16.07
CA PRO A 237 6.33 1.07 16.55
C PRO A 237 7.12 1.24 17.85
N ALA A 238 6.94 0.32 18.79
CA ALA A 238 7.75 0.30 20.01
C ALA A 238 9.22 0.06 19.64
N ARG A 239 10.16 0.82 20.24
CA ARG A 239 11.59 0.58 20.02
C ARG A 239 11.97 -0.81 20.52
N ALA A 240 12.83 -1.50 19.78
CA ALA A 240 13.42 -2.73 20.28
C ALA A 240 14.23 -2.42 21.55
N THR A 241 13.91 -3.09 22.65
CA THR A 241 14.74 -3.00 23.85
C THR A 241 15.99 -3.86 23.64
N SER A 242 17.16 -3.35 24.05
CA SER A 242 18.47 -3.99 23.89
C SER A 242 18.54 -5.45 24.40
N ARG A 243 17.60 -5.90 25.24
CA ARG A 243 17.46 -7.28 25.69
C ARG A 243 16.86 -8.24 24.65
N GLN A 244 16.20 -7.73 23.61
CA GLN A 244 15.52 -8.56 22.60
C GLN A 244 16.42 -8.90 21.41
N LEU A 245 17.49 -8.13 21.20
CA LEU A 245 18.50 -8.39 20.15
C LEU A 245 19.57 -9.39 20.55
N ALA A 246 19.73 -9.71 21.85
CA ALA A 246 20.73 -10.64 22.36
C ALA A 246 20.23 -12.10 22.45
N SER A 247 18.98 -12.38 22.08
CA SER A 247 18.34 -13.71 22.16
C SER A 247 17.86 -14.24 20.79
N ALA A 248 18.31 -13.65 19.70
CA ALA A 248 18.12 -14.08 18.32
C ALA A 248 19.48 -14.41 17.69
#